data_b43bf6f85d126843a7fca1e2e2928344
#
_entry.id   b43bf6f85d126843a7fca1e2e2928344
#
_cell.length_a   1.000
_cell.length_b   1.000
_cell.length_c   1.000
_cell.angle_alpha   90.00
_cell.angle_beta   90.00
_cell.angle_gamma   90.00
#
_symmetry.space_group_name_H-M   'P 1'
#
loop_
_entity.id
_entity.type
_entity.pdbx_description
1 polymer ?
#
loop_
_entity_poly.entity_id
_entity_poly.type
_entity_poly.pdbx_seq_one_letter_code
_entity_poly.pdbx_strand_id
1 'polypeptide(L)'
;MKTLIRNIGLLAGITDASRKEGAAMGEVGCLRNAWLLLDGDRIVDFGGEAVEGDALEGRATRGTEAGGPPRSGGGVSPEDELPRGEAPSTATIDVAGATVLPAFCDSHTHIVWAGSREAEFEDKIRGLSYAEIAARGGGILNSADRLHATSEDELYRQSLERVCEMMAKGTGAIEIKSGYGLTTEDELKMLRVIRRISETVPAEIRATFLGAHAVPRDMTREDYVAKVCSEMIPAVAAEGLAEFVDVFCEEGFFTVEDTTRILEAGAKYGLRPKLHANQLHVSGGVQVGVAHNALSVDHLERTTDAEIACLKGSATMPTMLPGASFFLREPYGNAKGFIENGLGVALASDYNPGSSPSGDMRFVMALGCIQMRLTPLQAFNAVTLNSAYAMGISGEAGSIARGKLANLIVTKPGFDTLGSIAYLYQTPFIEKIILKGKLL
;
A
#
# COMPACT_ATOMS: atom_id res chain seq x y z
N MET A 1 4.96 -20.49 19.26
CA MET A 1 6.42 -20.75 19.40
C MET A 1 7.10 -19.40 19.36
N LYS A 2 7.89 -19.08 20.37
CA LYS A 2 8.59 -17.80 20.44
C LYS A 2 9.81 -17.79 19.51
N THR A 3 10.06 -16.66 18.88
CA THR A 3 11.23 -16.43 18.01
C THR A 3 11.90 -15.13 18.42
N LEU A 4 13.18 -15.20 18.77
CA LEU A 4 14.00 -14.03 19.08
C LEU A 4 14.81 -13.64 17.83
N ILE A 5 14.61 -12.44 17.32
CA ILE A 5 15.46 -11.83 16.30
C ILE A 5 16.47 -10.95 17.05
N ARG A 6 17.76 -11.22 16.88
CA ARG A 6 18.85 -10.54 17.61
C ARG A 6 19.92 -9.99 16.68
N ASN A 7 20.83 -9.21 17.25
CA ASN A 7 21.89 -8.52 16.54
C ASN A 7 21.34 -7.62 15.40
N ILE A 8 20.24 -6.90 15.71
CA ILE A 8 19.65 -5.93 14.80
C ILE A 8 20.45 -4.63 14.90
N GLY A 9 21.10 -4.23 13.80
CA GLY A 9 21.87 -2.98 13.73
C GLY A 9 20.98 -1.74 13.81
N LEU A 10 19.82 -1.78 13.10
CA LEU A 10 18.78 -0.75 13.13
C LEU A 10 17.41 -1.42 13.10
N LEU A 11 16.58 -1.21 14.11
CA LEU A 11 15.16 -1.54 14.12
C LEU A 11 14.38 -0.26 13.83
N ALA A 12 13.69 -0.17 12.68
CA ALA A 12 13.03 1.05 12.22
C ALA A 12 11.52 0.87 12.07
N GLY A 13 10.76 1.99 12.12
CA GLY A 13 9.31 1.97 11.96
C GLY A 13 8.54 1.72 13.25
N ILE A 14 9.12 2.05 14.41
CA ILE A 14 8.51 1.86 15.72
C ILE A 14 7.51 2.99 15.99
N THR A 15 6.23 2.64 16.13
CA THR A 15 5.17 3.58 16.55
C THR A 15 3.87 2.87 16.84
N ASP A 16 3.13 3.36 17.85
CA ASP A 16 1.74 2.96 18.16
C ASP A 16 0.70 3.88 17.49
N ALA A 17 1.14 4.92 16.77
CA ALA A 17 0.22 5.78 16.02
C ALA A 17 -0.55 4.99 14.96
N SER A 18 -1.80 5.39 14.71
CA SER A 18 -2.59 4.79 13.63
C SER A 18 -2.21 5.33 12.24
N ARG A 19 -1.73 6.57 12.16
CA ARG A 19 -1.22 7.25 10.96
C ARG A 19 -0.27 8.37 11.34
N LYS A 20 0.46 8.90 10.35
CA LYS A 20 1.31 10.09 10.46
C LYS A 20 0.78 11.20 9.57
N GLU A 21 0.83 12.46 10.09
CA GLU A 21 0.32 13.64 9.39
C GLU A 21 1.26 14.83 9.60
N GLY A 22 1.30 15.75 8.65
CA GLY A 22 2.11 16.96 8.71
C GLY A 22 3.58 16.68 9.02
N ALA A 23 4.14 17.40 9.98
CA ALA A 23 5.54 17.24 10.38
C ALA A 23 5.87 15.82 10.86
N ALA A 24 4.91 15.13 11.51
CA ALA A 24 5.11 13.77 12.00
C ALA A 24 5.34 12.74 10.88
N MET A 25 5.02 13.07 9.62
CA MET A 25 5.41 12.24 8.47
C MET A 25 6.92 12.04 8.36
N GLY A 26 7.73 12.99 8.83
CA GLY A 26 9.19 12.90 8.87
C GLY A 26 9.75 12.18 10.11
N GLU A 27 8.90 11.70 11.00
CA GLU A 27 9.33 11.02 12.24
C GLU A 27 9.22 9.51 12.13
N VAL A 28 10.32 8.79 12.29
CA VAL A 28 10.37 7.33 12.33
C VAL A 28 11.07 6.90 13.61
N GLY A 29 10.36 6.19 14.48
CA GLY A 29 10.96 5.62 15.69
C GLY A 29 11.95 4.52 15.33
N CYS A 30 13.14 4.57 15.92
CA CYS A 30 14.23 3.64 15.64
C CYS A 30 15.02 3.28 16.92
N LEU A 31 15.57 2.05 16.93
CA LEU A 31 16.51 1.56 17.94
C LEU A 31 17.74 0.97 17.25
N ARG A 32 18.94 1.17 17.85
CA ARG A 32 20.18 0.47 17.47
C ARG A 32 20.49 -0.64 18.46
N ASN A 33 21.40 -1.54 18.07
CA ASN A 33 21.79 -2.68 18.89
C ASN A 33 20.55 -3.41 19.43
N ALA A 34 19.59 -3.62 18.56
CA ALA A 34 18.23 -3.98 18.93
C ALA A 34 17.98 -5.50 18.89
N TRP A 35 16.90 -5.89 19.55
CA TRP A 35 16.31 -7.21 19.49
C TRP A 35 14.79 -7.11 19.33
N LEU A 36 14.15 -8.17 18.81
CA LEU A 36 12.71 -8.26 18.62
C LEU A 36 12.25 -9.68 18.98
N LEU A 37 11.23 -9.78 19.85
CA LEU A 37 10.63 -11.04 20.27
C LEU A 37 9.27 -11.22 19.63
N LEU A 38 9.09 -12.36 18.97
CA LEU A 38 7.83 -12.78 18.36
C LEU A 38 7.22 -13.94 19.18
N ASP A 39 5.88 -14.02 19.22
CA ASP A 39 5.15 -15.22 19.62
C ASP A 39 4.08 -15.55 18.59
N GLY A 40 4.28 -16.66 17.88
CA GLY A 40 3.47 -17.00 16.72
C GLY A 40 3.59 -15.93 15.64
N ASP A 41 2.48 -15.30 15.30
CA ASP A 41 2.35 -14.28 14.27
C ASP A 41 2.49 -12.83 14.78
N ARG A 42 2.72 -12.63 16.10
CA ARG A 42 2.69 -11.32 16.73
C ARG A 42 4.04 -10.88 17.28
N ILE A 43 4.26 -9.56 17.24
CA ILE A 43 5.34 -8.89 17.97
C ILE A 43 4.96 -8.81 19.43
N VAL A 44 5.76 -9.41 20.31
CA VAL A 44 5.52 -9.41 21.76
C VAL A 44 6.27 -8.28 22.43
N ASP A 45 7.56 -8.15 22.09
CA ASP A 45 8.44 -7.19 22.73
C ASP A 45 9.65 -6.85 21.84
N PHE A 46 10.29 -5.74 22.12
CA PHE A 46 11.53 -5.31 21.48
C PHE A 46 12.28 -4.32 22.38
N GLY A 47 13.60 -4.21 22.20
CA GLY A 47 14.45 -3.28 22.94
C GLY A 47 15.71 -2.93 22.17
N GLY A 48 16.45 -1.95 22.67
CA GLY A 48 17.67 -1.43 22.08
C GLY A 48 17.94 0.01 22.50
N GLU A 49 18.91 0.65 21.85
CA GLU A 49 19.32 2.03 22.10
C GLU A 49 18.57 3.00 21.20
N ALA A 50 17.95 4.04 21.76
CA ALA A 50 17.21 5.06 20.99
C ALA A 50 18.13 5.83 20.03
N VAL A 51 17.61 6.17 18.84
CA VAL A 51 18.33 6.91 17.80
C VAL A 51 17.61 8.22 17.50
N GLU A 52 18.35 9.33 17.45
CA GLU A 52 17.84 10.62 17.04
C GLU A 52 17.81 10.79 15.50
N GLY A 53 16.86 11.62 14.99
CA GLY A 53 16.44 11.67 13.59
C GLY A 53 17.52 11.87 12.51
N ASP A 54 18.54 12.73 12.75
CA ASP A 54 19.56 13.05 11.74
C ASP A 54 20.44 11.86 11.32
N ALA A 55 20.60 10.88 12.20
CA ALA A 55 21.35 9.65 11.92
C ALA A 55 20.62 8.70 10.96
N LEU A 56 19.32 8.89 10.74
CA LEU A 56 18.49 8.02 9.90
C LEU A 56 18.49 8.42 8.43
N GLU A 57 18.79 9.70 8.14
CA GLU A 57 18.81 10.23 6.78
C GLU A 57 20.16 10.08 6.07
N GLY A 58 21.19 9.58 6.78
CA GLY A 58 22.55 9.48 6.24
C GLY A 58 23.26 10.81 6.15
N ARG A 59 22.76 11.85 6.82
CA ARG A 59 23.46 13.12 6.96
C ARG A 59 24.63 12.93 7.91
N ALA A 60 25.84 13.14 7.42
CA ALA A 60 27.03 13.18 8.27
C ALA A 60 26.80 14.26 9.34
N THR A 61 26.74 13.86 10.61
CA THR A 61 26.83 14.82 11.71
C THR A 61 28.13 15.60 11.49
N ARG A 62 28.04 16.90 11.23
CA ARG A 62 29.21 17.77 11.20
C ARG A 62 29.89 17.62 12.56
N GLY A 63 31.11 17.03 12.53
CA GLY A 63 31.84 16.69 13.71
C GLY A 63 31.95 17.90 14.65
N THR A 64 31.34 17.82 15.80
CA THR A 64 31.83 18.48 16.98
C THR A 64 32.87 17.57 17.55
N GLU A 65 34.13 17.98 17.41
CA GLU A 65 35.23 17.39 18.18
C GLU A 65 34.87 17.42 19.65
N ALA A 66 34.57 16.29 20.21
CA ALA A 66 34.53 16.09 21.66
C ALA A 66 35.31 14.85 22.00
N GLY A 67 36.60 15.08 22.21
CA GLY A 67 37.44 14.13 22.90
C GLY A 67 36.97 13.95 24.32
N GLY A 68 36.53 12.75 24.66
CA GLY A 68 36.35 12.23 25.99
C GLY A 68 36.16 10.72 25.91
N PRO A 69 36.84 9.92 26.77
CA PRO A 69 36.64 8.47 26.74
C PRO A 69 35.18 8.13 27.09
N PRO A 70 34.58 7.11 26.46
CA PRO A 70 33.22 6.71 26.79
C PRO A 70 33.15 6.34 28.26
N ARG A 71 32.24 6.97 29.01
CA ARG A 71 31.87 6.52 30.34
C ARG A 71 31.25 5.13 30.19
N SER A 72 31.79 4.15 30.88
CA SER A 72 31.24 2.83 31.06
C SER A 72 29.90 2.92 31.79
N GLY A 73 28.82 3.20 31.05
CA GLY A 73 27.46 2.90 31.47
C GLY A 73 27.28 1.40 31.29
N GLY A 74 27.02 0.66 32.38
CA GLY A 74 26.75 -0.78 32.32
C GLY A 74 25.54 -1.03 31.39
N GLY A 75 25.81 -1.38 30.14
CA GLY A 75 24.79 -1.88 29.23
C GLY A 75 24.33 -3.23 29.75
N VAL A 76 23.06 -3.32 30.11
CA VAL A 76 22.41 -4.60 30.40
C VAL A 76 22.49 -5.42 29.11
N SER A 77 23.04 -6.63 29.19
CA SER A 77 23.11 -7.50 28.00
C SER A 77 21.68 -7.88 27.56
N PRO A 78 21.42 -8.07 26.27
CA PRO A 78 20.10 -8.52 25.80
C PRO A 78 19.59 -9.80 26.48
N GLU A 79 20.51 -10.61 27.03
CA GLU A 79 20.20 -11.83 27.78
C GLU A 79 19.71 -11.55 29.21
N ASP A 80 20.00 -10.36 29.78
CA ASP A 80 19.59 -9.98 31.15
C ASP A 80 18.17 -9.34 31.14
N GLU A 81 17.67 -8.84 30.04
CA GLU A 81 16.33 -8.27 29.90
C GLU A 81 15.26 -9.31 29.50
N LEU A 82 15.67 -10.54 29.15
CA LEU A 82 14.72 -11.61 28.84
C LEU A 82 14.00 -12.07 30.11
N PRO A 83 12.66 -12.27 30.08
CA PRO A 83 11.94 -12.83 31.23
C PRO A 83 12.53 -14.19 31.63
N ARG A 84 13.13 -14.28 32.81
CA ARG A 84 13.69 -15.53 33.39
C ARG A 84 12.54 -16.42 33.86
N GLY A 85 11.97 -17.22 32.94
CA GLY A 85 11.01 -18.28 33.25
C GLY A 85 11.27 -19.45 32.32
N GLU A 86 11.01 -20.69 32.74
CA GLU A 86 11.17 -21.89 31.93
C GLU A 86 10.45 -21.72 30.57
N ALA A 87 11.22 -21.34 29.54
CA ALA A 87 10.69 -21.01 28.23
C ALA A 87 10.52 -22.29 27.40
N PRO A 88 9.36 -22.46 26.72
CA PRO A 88 9.29 -23.35 25.57
C PRO A 88 10.37 -22.91 24.58
N SER A 89 11.00 -23.86 23.87
CA SER A 89 12.15 -23.65 22.99
C SER A 89 11.98 -22.38 22.14
N THR A 90 12.74 -21.33 22.46
CA THR A 90 12.76 -20.07 21.70
C THR A 90 13.69 -20.24 20.51
N ALA A 91 13.15 -20.19 19.30
CA ALA A 91 13.97 -20.13 18.09
C ALA A 91 14.72 -18.78 18.04
N THR A 92 15.96 -18.79 17.53
CA THR A 92 16.74 -17.55 17.40
C THR A 92 17.11 -17.33 15.95
N ILE A 93 16.87 -16.10 15.47
CA ILE A 93 17.31 -15.60 14.16
C ILE A 93 18.34 -14.50 14.42
N ASP A 94 19.60 -14.76 14.09
CA ASP A 94 20.67 -13.78 14.13
C ASP A 94 20.71 -13.04 12.78
N VAL A 95 20.58 -11.71 12.79
CA VAL A 95 20.56 -10.89 11.58
C VAL A 95 21.87 -10.11 11.34
N ALA A 96 22.92 -10.40 12.15
CA ALA A 96 24.30 -9.97 11.94
C ALA A 96 24.47 -8.45 11.66
N GLY A 97 23.74 -7.60 12.37
CA GLY A 97 23.81 -6.14 12.22
C GLY A 97 22.91 -5.57 11.13
N ALA A 98 22.07 -6.36 10.49
CA ALA A 98 21.14 -5.89 9.46
C ALA A 98 20.10 -4.88 10.01
N THR A 99 19.50 -4.11 9.12
CA THR A 99 18.31 -3.32 9.42
C THR A 99 17.07 -4.21 9.37
N VAL A 100 16.19 -4.05 10.35
CA VAL A 100 14.86 -4.69 10.38
C VAL A 100 13.79 -3.60 10.36
N LEU A 101 12.82 -3.75 9.47
CA LEU A 101 11.72 -2.80 9.27
C LEU A 101 10.40 -3.53 9.02
N PRO A 102 9.23 -2.87 9.22
CA PRO A 102 7.96 -3.45 8.85
C PRO A 102 7.90 -3.70 7.34
N ALA A 103 7.24 -4.78 6.94
CA ALA A 103 6.95 -5.03 5.54
C ALA A 103 6.12 -3.88 4.94
N PHE A 104 6.29 -3.62 3.66
CA PHE A 104 5.53 -2.62 2.93
C PHE A 104 4.04 -2.98 2.91
N CYS A 105 3.21 -1.95 2.84
CA CYS A 105 1.77 -2.06 2.61
C CYS A 105 1.45 -1.40 1.27
N ASP A 106 0.67 -2.06 0.43
CA ASP A 106 0.22 -1.55 -0.85
C ASP A 106 -1.30 -1.41 -0.86
N SER A 107 -1.78 -0.20 -0.69
CA SER A 107 -3.19 0.11 -0.44
C SER A 107 -4.02 0.33 -1.71
N HIS A 108 -3.47 0.04 -2.89
CA HIS A 108 -4.19 0.21 -4.15
C HIS A 108 -3.58 -0.65 -5.26
N THR A 109 -4.22 -1.76 -5.58
CA THR A 109 -3.82 -2.63 -6.70
C THR A 109 -5.02 -3.22 -7.42
N HIS A 110 -4.80 -3.64 -8.68
CA HIS A 110 -5.76 -4.35 -9.51
C HIS A 110 -5.16 -5.66 -10.02
N ILE A 111 -4.55 -6.44 -9.14
CA ILE A 111 -3.71 -7.62 -9.48
C ILE A 111 -4.49 -8.71 -10.22
N VAL A 112 -5.82 -8.78 -10.02
CA VAL A 112 -6.66 -9.79 -10.66
C VAL A 112 -7.04 -9.34 -12.06
N TRP A 113 -6.18 -9.65 -13.03
CA TRP A 113 -6.43 -9.44 -14.45
C TRP A 113 -5.95 -10.62 -15.29
N ALA A 114 -6.51 -10.78 -16.49
CA ALA A 114 -6.12 -11.80 -17.45
C ALA A 114 -5.24 -11.24 -18.57
N GLY A 115 -4.18 -11.97 -18.91
CA GLY A 115 -3.27 -11.64 -20.00
C GLY A 115 -2.38 -10.43 -19.73
N SER A 116 -1.96 -9.74 -20.80
CA SER A 116 -1.04 -8.59 -20.78
C SER A 116 -1.56 -7.50 -21.72
N ARG A 117 -1.19 -6.25 -21.44
CA ARG A 117 -1.48 -5.08 -22.29
C ARG A 117 -0.22 -4.49 -22.93
N GLU A 118 0.81 -5.31 -23.13
CA GLU A 118 2.10 -4.88 -23.70
C GLU A 118 1.97 -4.27 -25.12
N ALA A 119 1.01 -4.72 -25.94
CA ALA A 119 0.74 -4.11 -27.24
C ALA A 119 0.29 -2.64 -27.11
N GLU A 120 -0.51 -2.31 -26.08
CA GLU A 120 -0.90 -0.94 -25.79
C GLU A 120 0.26 -0.09 -25.28
N PHE A 121 1.24 -0.70 -24.60
CA PHE A 121 2.47 -0.03 -24.21
C PHE A 121 3.26 0.45 -25.44
N GLU A 122 3.37 -0.38 -26.47
CA GLU A 122 4.01 0.02 -27.74
C GLU A 122 3.26 1.17 -28.41
N ASP A 123 1.93 1.12 -28.45
CA ASP A 123 1.09 2.20 -28.99
C ASP A 123 1.30 3.53 -28.22
N LYS A 124 1.40 3.49 -26.90
CA LYS A 124 1.73 4.67 -26.08
C LYS A 124 3.11 5.25 -26.40
N ILE A 125 4.13 4.41 -26.60
CA ILE A 125 5.48 4.84 -26.97
C ILE A 125 5.45 5.53 -28.34
N ARG A 126 4.61 5.06 -29.26
CA ARG A 126 4.39 5.66 -30.58
C ARG A 126 3.60 6.97 -30.52
N GLY A 127 3.13 7.38 -29.34
CA GLY A 127 2.47 8.65 -29.10
C GLY A 127 0.96 8.63 -29.25
N LEU A 128 0.32 7.46 -29.28
CA LEU A 128 -1.13 7.37 -29.29
C LEU A 128 -1.69 7.82 -27.93
N SER A 129 -2.74 8.62 -27.99
CA SER A 129 -3.50 9.02 -26.80
C SER A 129 -4.30 7.85 -26.22
N TYR A 130 -4.71 7.97 -24.97
CA TYR A 130 -5.58 6.99 -24.34
C TYR A 130 -6.88 6.74 -25.13
N ALA A 131 -7.48 7.82 -25.66
CA ALA A 131 -8.70 7.72 -26.48
C ALA A 131 -8.47 6.94 -27.80
N GLU A 132 -7.34 7.13 -28.47
CA GLU A 132 -6.98 6.40 -29.68
C GLU A 132 -6.73 4.92 -29.38
N ILE A 133 -6.08 4.59 -28.26
CA ILE A 133 -5.86 3.22 -27.81
C ILE A 133 -7.21 2.56 -27.48
N ALA A 134 -8.10 3.24 -26.76
CA ALA A 134 -9.43 2.74 -26.44
C ALA A 134 -10.27 2.51 -27.72
N ALA A 135 -10.21 3.41 -28.71
CA ALA A 135 -10.88 3.26 -30.01
C ALA A 135 -10.39 2.04 -30.82
N ARG A 136 -9.15 1.59 -30.59
CA ARG A 136 -8.58 0.37 -31.18
C ARG A 136 -8.93 -0.90 -30.38
N GLY A 137 -9.79 -0.82 -29.38
CA GLY A 137 -10.21 -1.92 -28.53
C GLY A 137 -9.30 -2.18 -27.33
N GLY A 138 -8.43 -1.22 -26.98
CA GLY A 138 -7.61 -1.24 -25.77
C GLY A 138 -8.35 -0.73 -24.53
N GLY A 139 -7.62 -0.50 -23.46
CA GLY A 139 -8.13 0.05 -22.21
C GLY A 139 -8.75 -0.99 -21.28
N ILE A 140 -9.55 -0.53 -20.32
CA ILE A 140 -10.22 -1.36 -19.30
C ILE A 140 -11.11 -2.40 -19.97
N LEU A 141 -11.82 -2.05 -21.04
CA LEU A 141 -12.73 -2.93 -21.77
C LEU A 141 -12.02 -4.11 -22.44
N ASN A 142 -10.77 -3.94 -22.91
CA ASN A 142 -9.95 -5.05 -23.41
C ASN A 142 -9.57 -6.03 -22.27
N SER A 143 -9.25 -5.50 -21.09
CA SER A 143 -9.00 -6.33 -19.92
C SER A 143 -10.25 -7.11 -19.51
N ALA A 144 -11.44 -6.49 -19.61
CA ALA A 144 -12.71 -7.15 -19.33
C ALA A 144 -12.98 -8.29 -20.32
N ASP A 145 -12.84 -8.06 -21.63
CA ASP A 145 -13.04 -9.09 -22.68
C ASP A 145 -12.16 -10.32 -22.43
N ARG A 146 -10.89 -10.11 -22.04
CA ARG A 146 -9.98 -11.21 -21.71
C ARG A 146 -10.38 -11.93 -20.43
N LEU A 147 -10.82 -11.19 -19.41
CA LEU A 147 -11.25 -11.75 -18.12
C LEU A 147 -12.51 -12.59 -18.28
N HIS A 148 -13.46 -12.16 -19.10
CA HIS A 148 -14.67 -12.94 -19.45
C HIS A 148 -14.31 -14.33 -20.00
N ALA A 149 -13.30 -14.39 -20.88
CA ALA A 149 -12.85 -15.62 -21.53
C ALA A 149 -11.95 -16.48 -20.64
N THR A 150 -11.52 -16.00 -19.46
CA THR A 150 -10.58 -16.70 -18.59
C THR A 150 -11.31 -17.40 -17.45
N SER A 151 -11.01 -18.68 -17.23
CA SER A 151 -11.56 -19.42 -16.11
C SER A 151 -11.09 -18.86 -14.75
N GLU A 152 -11.87 -19.09 -13.69
CA GLU A 152 -11.50 -18.67 -12.33
C GLU A 152 -10.16 -19.27 -11.88
N ASP A 153 -9.89 -20.54 -12.20
CA ASP A 153 -8.63 -21.20 -11.83
C ASP A 153 -7.42 -20.60 -12.54
N GLU A 154 -7.53 -20.29 -13.83
CA GLU A 154 -6.43 -19.65 -14.56
C GLU A 154 -6.23 -18.21 -14.09
N LEU A 155 -7.30 -17.46 -13.82
CA LEU A 155 -7.25 -16.13 -13.26
C LEU A 155 -6.57 -16.14 -11.87
N TYR A 156 -6.92 -17.11 -11.03
CA TYR A 156 -6.27 -17.33 -9.72
C TYR A 156 -4.77 -17.61 -9.87
N ARG A 157 -4.39 -18.54 -10.78
CA ARG A 157 -2.98 -18.89 -11.00
C ARG A 157 -2.14 -17.67 -11.38
N GLN A 158 -2.61 -16.89 -12.38
CA GLN A 158 -1.92 -15.68 -12.83
C GLN A 158 -1.83 -14.62 -11.72
N SER A 159 -2.88 -14.44 -10.96
CA SER A 159 -2.95 -13.42 -9.89
C SER A 159 -2.07 -13.82 -8.70
N LEU A 160 -2.04 -15.11 -8.34
CA LEU A 160 -1.18 -15.62 -7.27
C LEU A 160 0.31 -15.41 -7.58
N GLU A 161 0.74 -15.62 -8.83
CA GLU A 161 2.13 -15.37 -9.26
C GLU A 161 2.53 -13.91 -9.00
N ARG A 162 1.65 -12.94 -9.32
CA ARG A 162 1.89 -11.50 -9.07
C ARG A 162 1.96 -11.17 -7.58
N VAL A 163 1.07 -11.77 -6.77
CA VAL A 163 1.11 -11.59 -5.31
C VAL A 163 2.41 -12.16 -4.72
N CYS A 164 2.83 -13.35 -5.17
CA CYS A 164 4.11 -13.94 -4.75
C CYS A 164 5.29 -13.04 -5.13
N GLU A 165 5.28 -12.43 -6.31
CA GLU A 165 6.30 -11.46 -6.74
C GLU A 165 6.32 -10.24 -5.80
N MET A 166 5.17 -9.68 -5.44
CA MET A 166 5.08 -8.55 -4.50
C MET A 166 5.59 -8.92 -3.11
N MET A 167 5.22 -10.10 -2.60
CA MET A 167 5.73 -10.59 -1.31
C MET A 167 7.25 -10.74 -1.35
N ALA A 168 7.82 -11.30 -2.42
CA ALA A 168 9.27 -11.44 -2.59
C ALA A 168 10.00 -10.08 -2.65
N LYS A 169 9.28 -8.99 -2.98
CA LYS A 169 9.78 -7.61 -2.94
C LYS A 169 9.50 -6.89 -1.61
N GLY A 170 9.01 -7.62 -0.59
CA GLY A 170 8.83 -7.11 0.77
C GLY A 170 7.45 -6.55 1.09
N THR A 171 6.44 -6.74 0.24
CA THR A 171 5.06 -6.31 0.53
C THR A 171 4.37 -7.36 1.38
N GLY A 172 3.95 -6.98 2.59
CA GLY A 172 3.29 -7.86 3.57
C GLY A 172 1.81 -7.61 3.74
N ALA A 173 1.26 -6.56 3.12
CA ALA A 173 -0.16 -6.26 3.09
C ALA A 173 -0.55 -5.66 1.75
N ILE A 174 -1.63 -6.14 1.12
CA ILE A 174 -2.01 -5.79 -0.24
C ILE A 174 -3.53 -5.60 -0.30
N GLU A 175 -3.98 -4.44 -0.74
CA GLU A 175 -5.37 -4.27 -1.18
C GLU A 175 -5.51 -4.66 -2.64
N ILE A 176 -6.50 -5.50 -2.94
CA ILE A 176 -6.79 -5.95 -4.30
C ILE A 176 -8.22 -5.56 -4.66
N LYS A 177 -8.36 -4.80 -5.75
CA LYS A 177 -9.64 -4.34 -6.28
C LYS A 177 -10.11 -5.27 -7.40
N SER A 178 -11.43 -5.48 -7.50
CA SER A 178 -12.08 -5.97 -8.71
C SER A 178 -12.12 -4.88 -9.79
N GLY A 179 -13.03 -4.92 -10.75
CA GLY A 179 -13.28 -3.82 -11.68
C GLY A 179 -12.91 -4.10 -13.15
N TYR A 180 -12.50 -5.32 -13.46
CA TYR A 180 -12.38 -5.80 -14.84
C TYR A 180 -13.47 -6.82 -15.21
N GLY A 181 -14.37 -7.13 -14.29
CA GLY A 181 -15.50 -8.03 -14.56
C GLY A 181 -16.59 -7.35 -15.38
N LEU A 182 -17.02 -6.17 -14.95
CA LEU A 182 -18.07 -5.33 -15.55
C LEU A 182 -19.44 -6.05 -15.69
N THR A 183 -19.54 -7.27 -15.22
CA THR A 183 -20.77 -8.04 -15.05
C THR A 183 -20.85 -8.56 -13.62
N THR A 184 -22.03 -8.90 -13.13
CA THR A 184 -22.19 -9.44 -11.77
C THR A 184 -21.37 -10.72 -11.60
N GLU A 185 -21.45 -11.63 -12.56
CA GLU A 185 -20.76 -12.94 -12.50
C GLU A 185 -19.23 -12.76 -12.46
N ASP A 186 -18.67 -11.92 -13.33
CA ASP A 186 -17.23 -11.76 -13.44
C ASP A 186 -16.62 -10.89 -12.32
N GLU A 187 -17.38 -9.91 -11.81
CA GLU A 187 -16.97 -9.19 -10.59
C GLU A 187 -16.89 -10.13 -9.38
N LEU A 188 -17.89 -11.00 -9.21
CA LEU A 188 -17.87 -12.05 -8.18
C LEU A 188 -16.73 -13.04 -8.40
N LYS A 189 -16.47 -13.46 -9.66
CA LYS A 189 -15.32 -14.30 -10.01
C LYS A 189 -14.00 -13.67 -9.57
N MET A 190 -13.78 -12.38 -9.85
CA MET A 190 -12.59 -11.66 -9.40
C MET A 190 -12.47 -11.66 -7.88
N LEU A 191 -13.53 -11.31 -7.17
CA LEU A 191 -13.53 -11.26 -5.70
C LEU A 191 -13.36 -12.65 -5.06
N ARG A 192 -13.90 -13.71 -5.64
CA ARG A 192 -13.64 -15.10 -5.21
C ARG A 192 -12.17 -15.48 -5.40
N VAL A 193 -11.54 -15.05 -6.50
CA VAL A 193 -10.09 -15.20 -6.70
C VAL A 193 -9.31 -14.47 -5.61
N ILE A 194 -9.68 -13.23 -5.24
CA ILE A 194 -9.05 -12.49 -4.15
C ILE A 194 -9.17 -13.25 -2.83
N ARG A 195 -10.34 -13.80 -2.50
CA ARG A 195 -10.54 -14.62 -1.30
C ARG A 195 -9.65 -15.86 -1.30
N ARG A 196 -9.58 -16.60 -2.41
CA ARG A 196 -8.69 -17.77 -2.55
C ARG A 196 -7.22 -17.39 -2.33
N ILE A 197 -6.78 -16.24 -2.84
CA ILE A 197 -5.42 -15.72 -2.61
C ILE A 197 -5.21 -15.47 -1.11
N SER A 198 -6.15 -14.81 -0.44
CA SER A 198 -6.05 -14.48 0.99
C SER A 198 -5.93 -15.72 1.88
N GLU A 199 -6.53 -16.83 1.47
CA GLU A 199 -6.45 -18.12 2.16
C GLU A 199 -5.12 -18.87 1.89
N THR A 200 -4.42 -18.50 0.81
CA THR A 200 -3.21 -19.20 0.35
C THR A 200 -1.92 -18.53 0.84
N VAL A 201 -1.86 -17.19 0.86
CA VAL A 201 -0.63 -16.45 1.14
C VAL A 201 -0.57 -15.95 2.59
N PRO A 202 0.63 -15.78 3.17
CA PRO A 202 0.77 -15.20 4.50
C PRO A 202 0.60 -13.68 4.55
N ALA A 203 0.59 -12.98 3.41
CA ALA A 203 0.33 -11.54 3.38
C ALA A 203 -1.11 -11.22 3.83
N GLU A 204 -1.30 -10.01 4.39
CA GLU A 204 -2.65 -9.49 4.65
C GLU A 204 -3.27 -9.01 3.35
N ILE A 205 -4.40 -9.61 2.96
CA ILE A 205 -5.15 -9.24 1.76
C ILE A 205 -6.44 -8.53 2.17
N ARG A 206 -6.73 -7.40 1.53
CA ARG A 206 -7.99 -6.67 1.64
C ARG A 206 -8.66 -6.61 0.28
N ALA A 207 -9.96 -6.89 0.24
CA ALA A 207 -10.73 -6.93 -0.98
C ALA A 207 -11.60 -5.68 -1.14
N THR A 208 -11.54 -5.08 -2.33
CA THR A 208 -12.34 -3.91 -2.70
C THR A 208 -13.20 -4.24 -3.92
N PHE A 209 -14.50 -4.05 -3.79
CA PHE A 209 -15.41 -4.12 -4.93
C PHE A 209 -15.34 -2.80 -5.71
N LEU A 210 -14.93 -2.87 -6.98
CA LEU A 210 -14.82 -1.74 -7.91
C LEU A 210 -15.66 -2.00 -9.19
N GLY A 211 -16.90 -2.44 -9.06
CA GLY A 211 -17.77 -2.63 -10.24
C GLY A 211 -17.91 -1.36 -11.09
N ALA A 212 -17.82 -0.18 -10.46
CA ALA A 212 -17.87 1.11 -11.13
C ALA A 212 -16.47 1.59 -11.59
N HIS A 213 -15.75 0.77 -12.36
CA HIS A 213 -14.45 1.09 -12.95
C HIS A 213 -14.59 1.61 -14.40
N ALA A 214 -15.48 1.01 -15.19
CA ALA A 214 -15.85 1.47 -16.50
C ALA A 214 -17.30 1.05 -16.82
N VAL A 215 -17.91 1.67 -17.82
CA VAL A 215 -19.24 1.28 -18.31
C VAL A 215 -19.05 0.27 -19.44
N PRO A 216 -19.69 -0.92 -19.38
CA PRO A 216 -19.64 -1.90 -20.48
C PRO A 216 -20.25 -1.34 -21.76
N ARG A 217 -19.82 -1.88 -22.93
CA ARG A 217 -20.18 -1.33 -24.24
C ARG A 217 -21.67 -1.42 -24.60
N ASP A 218 -22.38 -2.35 -24.00
CA ASP A 218 -23.76 -2.72 -24.26
C ASP A 218 -24.77 -2.09 -23.31
N MET A 219 -24.31 -1.22 -22.40
CA MET A 219 -25.18 -0.56 -21.41
C MET A 219 -24.98 0.96 -21.40
N THR A 220 -26.03 1.68 -21.04
CA THR A 220 -25.90 3.09 -20.67
C THR A 220 -25.28 3.22 -19.27
N ARG A 221 -24.66 4.36 -18.97
CA ARG A 221 -24.11 4.62 -17.63
C ARG A 221 -25.18 4.52 -16.54
N GLU A 222 -26.37 5.10 -16.79
CA GLU A 222 -27.50 5.08 -15.83
C GLU A 222 -27.96 3.66 -15.51
N ASP A 223 -28.14 2.81 -16.55
CA ASP A 223 -28.55 1.41 -16.36
C ASP A 223 -27.48 0.61 -15.64
N TYR A 224 -26.19 0.89 -15.95
CA TYR A 224 -25.08 0.22 -15.31
C TYR A 224 -24.95 0.61 -13.84
N VAL A 225 -25.07 1.89 -13.49
CA VAL A 225 -25.11 2.35 -12.10
C VAL A 225 -26.28 1.71 -11.32
N ALA A 226 -27.45 1.65 -11.95
CA ALA A 226 -28.60 0.96 -11.36
C ALA A 226 -28.28 -0.52 -11.08
N LYS A 227 -27.63 -1.22 -12.03
CA LYS A 227 -27.19 -2.62 -11.88
C LYS A 227 -26.15 -2.78 -10.76
N VAL A 228 -25.14 -1.92 -10.70
CA VAL A 228 -24.14 -1.91 -9.62
C VAL A 228 -24.81 -1.81 -8.25
N CYS A 229 -25.75 -0.87 -8.10
CA CYS A 229 -26.44 -0.63 -6.82
C CYS A 229 -27.43 -1.72 -6.42
N SER A 230 -28.21 -2.25 -7.40
CA SER A 230 -29.35 -3.14 -7.10
C SER A 230 -29.05 -4.63 -7.25
N GLU A 231 -27.97 -5.00 -7.94
CA GLU A 231 -27.61 -6.38 -8.22
C GLU A 231 -26.21 -6.74 -7.71
N MET A 232 -25.16 -6.01 -8.16
CA MET A 232 -23.78 -6.37 -7.85
C MET A 232 -23.45 -6.21 -6.36
N ILE A 233 -23.69 -5.03 -5.77
CA ILE A 233 -23.41 -4.77 -4.35
C ILE A 233 -24.14 -5.76 -3.43
N PRO A 234 -25.46 -6.03 -3.60
CA PRO A 234 -26.14 -7.07 -2.83
C PRO A 234 -25.51 -8.47 -2.99
N ALA A 235 -25.10 -8.84 -4.20
CA ALA A 235 -24.49 -10.13 -4.45
C ALA A 235 -23.10 -10.26 -3.78
N VAL A 236 -22.25 -9.24 -3.87
CA VAL A 236 -20.96 -9.15 -3.18
C VAL A 236 -21.13 -9.27 -1.67
N ALA A 237 -22.11 -8.56 -1.11
CA ALA A 237 -22.40 -8.58 0.32
C ALA A 237 -22.94 -9.94 0.77
N ALA A 238 -23.80 -10.58 -0.03
CA ALA A 238 -24.36 -11.88 0.30
C ALA A 238 -23.29 -12.98 0.44
N GLU A 239 -22.18 -12.88 -0.31
CA GLU A 239 -21.04 -13.79 -0.20
C GLU A 239 -19.94 -13.28 0.75
N GLY A 240 -20.04 -12.06 1.27
CA GLY A 240 -19.01 -11.47 2.15
C GLY A 240 -17.65 -11.34 1.47
N LEU A 241 -17.62 -10.88 0.21
CA LEU A 241 -16.42 -10.93 -0.64
C LEU A 241 -15.56 -9.67 -0.58
N ALA A 242 -16.03 -8.56 -0.03
CA ALA A 242 -15.30 -7.30 0.03
C ALA A 242 -15.58 -6.55 1.33
N GLU A 243 -14.60 -5.78 1.79
CA GLU A 243 -14.72 -4.84 2.90
C GLU A 243 -15.00 -3.41 2.42
N PHE A 244 -14.62 -3.11 1.19
CA PHE A 244 -14.68 -1.77 0.61
C PHE A 244 -15.49 -1.74 -0.69
N VAL A 245 -16.05 -0.57 -0.98
CA VAL A 245 -16.61 -0.20 -2.29
C VAL A 245 -15.84 0.98 -2.84
N ASP A 246 -15.47 0.92 -4.12
CA ASP A 246 -14.72 1.96 -4.81
C ASP A 246 -15.43 2.36 -6.11
N VAL A 247 -15.21 3.60 -6.54
CA VAL A 247 -15.78 4.17 -7.75
C VAL A 247 -14.71 5.01 -8.47
N PHE A 248 -14.58 4.85 -9.76
CA PHE A 248 -13.78 5.73 -10.59
C PHE A 248 -14.56 7.03 -10.89
N CYS A 249 -14.50 7.98 -9.93
CA CYS A 249 -15.16 9.27 -10.01
C CYS A 249 -14.33 10.22 -10.89
N GLU A 250 -14.58 10.21 -12.20
CA GLU A 250 -13.78 10.94 -13.16
C GLU A 250 -14.61 11.38 -14.37
N GLU A 251 -14.18 12.45 -15.03
CA GLU A 251 -14.80 12.92 -16.28
C GLU A 251 -14.75 11.83 -17.36
N GLY A 252 -15.89 11.54 -17.97
CA GLY A 252 -16.01 10.46 -18.96
C GLY A 252 -16.26 9.07 -18.37
N PHE A 253 -16.23 8.90 -17.04
CA PHE A 253 -16.53 7.67 -16.32
C PHE A 253 -17.77 7.83 -15.43
N PHE A 254 -17.64 7.91 -14.12
CA PHE A 254 -18.75 8.08 -13.19
C PHE A 254 -18.77 9.49 -12.59
N THR A 255 -19.96 10.09 -12.55
CA THR A 255 -20.15 11.43 -12.00
C THR A 255 -20.20 11.44 -10.47
N VAL A 256 -20.21 12.62 -9.88
CA VAL A 256 -20.43 12.82 -8.45
C VAL A 256 -21.75 12.20 -7.98
N GLU A 257 -22.85 12.35 -8.77
CA GLU A 257 -24.13 11.75 -8.46
C GLU A 257 -24.10 10.22 -8.55
N ASP A 258 -23.48 9.66 -9.59
CA ASP A 258 -23.32 8.20 -9.71
C ASP A 258 -22.53 7.65 -8.52
N THR A 259 -21.42 8.32 -8.19
CA THR A 259 -20.55 7.97 -7.07
C THR A 259 -21.34 7.97 -5.75
N THR A 260 -22.08 9.05 -5.47
CA THR A 260 -22.92 9.16 -4.27
C THR A 260 -23.89 7.98 -4.16
N ARG A 261 -24.62 7.66 -5.24
CA ARG A 261 -25.59 6.55 -5.27
C ARG A 261 -24.91 5.19 -4.97
N ILE A 262 -23.75 4.95 -5.54
CA ILE A 262 -23.01 3.69 -5.36
C ILE A 262 -22.49 3.59 -3.93
N LEU A 263 -21.90 4.66 -3.37
CA LEU A 263 -21.40 4.67 -2.00
C LEU A 263 -22.53 4.48 -0.99
N GLU A 264 -23.67 5.14 -1.19
CA GLU A 264 -24.88 4.95 -0.35
C GLU A 264 -25.43 3.52 -0.45
N ALA A 265 -25.38 2.91 -1.63
CA ALA A 265 -25.76 1.51 -1.79
C ALA A 265 -24.79 0.58 -1.03
N GLY A 266 -23.47 0.79 -1.14
CA GLY A 266 -22.46 0.04 -0.40
C GLY A 266 -22.59 0.17 1.11
N ALA A 267 -22.87 1.38 1.60
CA ALA A 267 -23.04 1.65 3.03
C ALA A 267 -24.18 0.83 3.67
N LYS A 268 -25.26 0.54 2.92
CA LYS A 268 -26.37 -0.31 3.41
C LYS A 268 -25.93 -1.74 3.74
N TYR A 269 -24.82 -2.18 3.16
CA TYR A 269 -24.24 -3.51 3.35
C TYR A 269 -22.94 -3.48 4.17
N GLY A 270 -22.58 -2.31 4.73
CA GLY A 270 -21.39 -2.16 5.56
C GLY A 270 -20.07 -2.06 4.78
N LEU A 271 -20.12 -1.91 3.46
CA LEU A 271 -18.91 -1.66 2.65
C LEU A 271 -18.43 -0.22 2.89
N ARG A 272 -17.18 -0.08 3.29
CA ARG A 272 -16.57 1.22 3.54
C ARG A 272 -16.09 1.85 2.23
N PRO A 273 -16.36 3.16 2.00
CA PRO A 273 -15.96 3.83 0.76
C PRO A 273 -14.45 3.98 0.59
N LYS A 274 -14.00 3.83 -0.64
CA LYS A 274 -12.74 4.31 -1.20
C LYS A 274 -13.05 4.94 -2.56
N LEU A 275 -12.14 5.73 -3.14
CA LEU A 275 -12.40 6.37 -4.43
C LEU A 275 -11.12 6.54 -5.25
N HIS A 276 -11.22 6.26 -6.56
CA HIS A 276 -10.33 6.86 -7.55
C HIS A 276 -10.85 8.27 -7.84
N ALA A 277 -10.02 9.28 -7.63
CA ALA A 277 -10.43 10.68 -7.75
C ALA A 277 -9.31 11.55 -8.31
N ASN A 278 -9.67 12.48 -9.17
CA ASN A 278 -8.77 13.52 -9.68
C ASN A 278 -7.50 12.97 -10.38
N GLN A 279 -7.64 11.86 -11.10
CA GLN A 279 -6.56 11.30 -11.92
C GLN A 279 -6.34 12.14 -13.18
N LEU A 280 -7.40 12.40 -13.94
CA LEU A 280 -7.35 13.10 -15.21
C LEU A 280 -7.80 14.55 -15.09
N HIS A 281 -8.84 14.82 -14.29
CA HIS A 281 -9.45 16.13 -14.07
C HIS A 281 -9.79 16.36 -12.59
N VAL A 282 -10.10 17.59 -12.22
CA VAL A 282 -10.69 17.90 -10.91
C VAL A 282 -12.17 17.55 -10.97
N SER A 283 -12.52 16.34 -10.57
CA SER A 283 -13.84 15.72 -10.79
C SER A 283 -14.84 15.93 -9.66
N GLY A 284 -14.41 16.47 -8.50
CA GLY A 284 -15.24 16.55 -7.29
C GLY A 284 -15.25 15.26 -6.45
N GLY A 285 -14.51 14.22 -6.86
CA GLY A 285 -14.41 12.93 -6.17
C GLY A 285 -13.84 13.05 -4.76
N VAL A 286 -12.89 13.97 -4.52
CA VAL A 286 -12.34 14.23 -3.19
C VAL A 286 -13.42 14.70 -2.22
N GLN A 287 -14.25 15.64 -2.64
CA GLN A 287 -15.34 16.19 -1.82
C GLN A 287 -16.38 15.12 -1.48
N VAL A 288 -16.74 14.28 -2.46
CA VAL A 288 -17.65 13.15 -2.24
C VAL A 288 -17.03 12.12 -1.28
N GLY A 289 -15.75 11.79 -1.46
CA GLY A 289 -15.05 10.88 -0.57
C GLY A 289 -15.05 11.34 0.88
N VAL A 290 -14.75 12.62 1.12
CA VAL A 290 -14.78 13.20 2.47
C VAL A 290 -16.21 13.21 3.03
N ALA A 291 -17.22 13.59 2.22
CA ALA A 291 -18.63 13.63 2.66
C ALA A 291 -19.15 12.25 3.06
N HIS A 292 -18.68 11.18 2.44
CA HIS A 292 -19.06 9.80 2.74
C HIS A 292 -18.06 9.08 3.67
N ASN A 293 -17.13 9.79 4.32
CA ASN A 293 -16.13 9.21 5.23
C ASN A 293 -15.31 8.10 4.58
N ALA A 294 -14.93 8.29 3.32
CA ALA A 294 -14.08 7.34 2.61
C ALA A 294 -12.78 7.09 3.38
N LEU A 295 -12.31 5.86 3.37
CA LEU A 295 -11.05 5.49 4.02
C LEU A 295 -9.87 6.15 3.33
N SER A 296 -9.90 6.18 1.99
CA SER A 296 -8.95 6.92 1.16
C SER A 296 -9.60 7.52 -0.09
N VAL A 297 -8.93 8.53 -0.63
CA VAL A 297 -9.13 9.02 -1.99
C VAL A 297 -7.79 8.87 -2.71
N ASP A 298 -7.83 8.18 -3.83
CA ASP A 298 -6.64 7.64 -4.47
C ASP A 298 -6.38 8.34 -5.81
N HIS A 299 -5.16 8.37 -6.32
CA HIS A 299 -4.63 9.11 -7.47
C HIS A 299 -4.19 10.53 -7.13
N LEU A 300 -5.05 11.53 -7.26
CA LEU A 300 -4.80 12.92 -6.88
C LEU A 300 -3.72 13.64 -7.72
N GLU A 301 -3.50 13.20 -8.97
CA GLU A 301 -2.59 13.86 -9.92
C GLU A 301 -3.04 15.29 -10.21
N ARG A 302 -4.36 15.55 -10.21
CA ARG A 302 -5.00 16.84 -10.46
C ARG A 302 -5.60 17.39 -9.16
N THR A 303 -4.76 18.00 -8.32
CA THR A 303 -5.20 18.51 -7.02
C THR A 303 -4.94 20.02 -6.92
N THR A 304 -5.92 20.74 -6.40
CA THR A 304 -5.87 22.18 -6.09
C THR A 304 -5.88 22.42 -4.58
N ASP A 305 -5.75 23.66 -4.15
CA ASP A 305 -5.86 24.05 -2.74
C ASP A 305 -7.25 23.72 -2.16
N ALA A 306 -8.29 23.62 -2.99
CA ALA A 306 -9.64 23.31 -2.54
C ALA A 306 -9.76 21.84 -2.05
N GLU A 307 -9.13 20.89 -2.74
CA GLU A 307 -9.08 19.49 -2.32
C GLU A 307 -8.26 19.33 -1.05
N ILE A 308 -7.11 20.02 -0.96
CA ILE A 308 -6.29 20.04 0.25
C ILE A 308 -7.10 20.58 1.44
N ALA A 309 -7.82 21.70 1.24
CA ALA A 309 -8.67 22.28 2.28
C ALA A 309 -9.82 21.36 2.69
N CYS A 310 -10.43 20.66 1.74
CA CYS A 310 -11.51 19.71 1.99
C CYS A 310 -11.04 18.53 2.86
N LEU A 311 -9.84 18.02 2.63
CA LEU A 311 -9.30 16.90 3.38
C LEU A 311 -8.84 17.26 4.80
N LYS A 312 -8.59 18.54 5.10
CA LYS A 312 -8.17 18.97 6.44
C LYS A 312 -9.19 18.60 7.50
N GLY A 313 -8.73 17.92 8.55
CA GLY A 313 -9.57 17.48 9.66
C GLY A 313 -10.44 16.25 9.37
N SER A 314 -10.40 15.70 8.14
CA SER A 314 -11.05 14.45 7.80
C SER A 314 -10.24 13.22 8.25
N ALA A 315 -10.90 12.06 8.28
CA ALA A 315 -10.23 10.78 8.48
C ALA A 315 -9.80 10.13 7.15
N THR A 316 -10.10 10.75 6.02
CA THR A 316 -9.80 10.24 4.68
C THR A 316 -8.31 10.38 4.36
N MET A 317 -7.67 9.29 3.97
CA MET A 317 -6.25 9.29 3.61
C MET A 317 -6.07 9.65 2.13
N PRO A 318 -5.37 10.75 1.80
CA PRO A 318 -4.93 10.97 0.42
C PRO A 318 -3.86 9.94 0.06
N THR A 319 -4.13 9.15 -0.98
CA THR A 319 -3.24 8.10 -1.46
C THR A 319 -2.79 8.40 -2.88
N MET A 320 -1.49 8.52 -3.10
CA MET A 320 -0.94 8.86 -4.41
C MET A 320 -0.28 7.66 -5.06
N LEU A 321 -0.35 7.61 -6.39
CA LEU A 321 0.03 6.45 -7.21
C LEU A 321 1.15 6.81 -8.19
N PRO A 322 2.38 7.08 -7.69
CA PRO A 322 3.46 7.62 -8.54
C PRO A 322 3.90 6.65 -9.64
N GLY A 323 3.60 5.35 -9.51
CA GLY A 323 3.85 4.36 -10.57
C GLY A 323 3.00 4.62 -11.81
N ALA A 324 1.72 5.00 -11.63
CA ALA A 324 0.82 5.37 -12.72
C ALA A 324 1.29 6.65 -13.42
N SER A 325 1.58 7.71 -12.65
CA SER A 325 2.14 8.96 -13.19
C SER A 325 3.41 8.72 -13.99
N PHE A 326 4.31 7.85 -13.48
CA PHE A 326 5.55 7.49 -14.18
C PHE A 326 5.29 6.81 -15.52
N PHE A 327 4.48 5.76 -15.52
CA PHE A 327 4.25 4.92 -16.70
C PHE A 327 3.44 5.64 -17.77
N LEU A 328 2.45 6.45 -17.35
CA LEU A 328 1.60 7.22 -18.26
C LEU A 328 2.23 8.56 -18.68
N ARG A 329 3.33 8.98 -18.04
CA ARG A 329 3.97 10.28 -18.24
C ARG A 329 3.03 11.45 -17.86
N GLU A 330 2.18 11.23 -16.86
CA GLU A 330 1.29 12.20 -16.27
C GLU A 330 1.97 13.02 -15.17
N PRO A 331 1.45 14.18 -14.79
CA PRO A 331 1.90 14.91 -13.62
C PRO A 331 1.82 14.06 -12.35
N TYR A 332 2.70 14.36 -11.40
CA TYR A 332 2.67 13.72 -10.08
C TYR A 332 1.81 14.53 -9.11
N GLY A 333 1.07 13.84 -8.25
CA GLY A 333 0.32 14.48 -7.17
C GLY A 333 1.22 15.29 -6.23
N ASN A 334 0.70 16.36 -5.65
CA ASN A 334 1.44 17.30 -4.81
C ASN A 334 1.59 16.80 -3.36
N ALA A 335 2.24 15.65 -3.15
CA ALA A 335 2.41 15.04 -1.82
C ALA A 335 3.02 16.00 -0.80
N LYS A 336 4.03 16.78 -1.21
CA LYS A 336 4.68 17.79 -0.36
C LYS A 336 3.67 18.83 0.11
N GLY A 337 2.84 19.36 -0.77
CA GLY A 337 1.80 20.34 -0.43
C GLY A 337 0.78 19.81 0.57
N PHE A 338 0.40 18.53 0.48
CA PHE A 338 -0.46 17.88 1.47
C PHE A 338 0.18 17.87 2.86
N ILE A 339 1.44 17.44 2.96
CA ILE A 339 2.18 17.36 4.23
C ILE A 339 2.41 18.76 4.83
N GLU A 340 2.79 19.76 4.03
CA GLU A 340 2.97 21.14 4.47
C GLU A 340 1.66 21.78 4.99
N ASN A 341 0.53 21.27 4.52
CA ASN A 341 -0.80 21.65 5.00
C ASN A 341 -1.32 20.81 6.18
N GLY A 342 -0.47 19.96 6.79
CA GLY A 342 -0.79 19.21 7.99
C GLY A 342 -1.48 17.87 7.72
N LEU A 343 -1.56 17.41 6.47
CA LEU A 343 -2.16 16.13 6.09
C LEU A 343 -1.14 14.99 6.11
N GLY A 344 -1.61 13.76 6.24
CA GLY A 344 -0.87 12.56 5.92
C GLY A 344 -0.97 12.23 4.44
N VAL A 345 -0.04 11.41 3.94
CA VAL A 345 -0.06 10.88 2.59
C VAL A 345 0.27 9.39 2.64
N ALA A 346 -0.46 8.57 1.91
CA ALA A 346 -0.09 7.21 1.57
C ALA A 346 0.43 7.15 0.13
N LEU A 347 1.29 6.17 -0.17
CA LEU A 347 1.75 5.85 -1.51
C LEU A 347 1.42 4.39 -1.81
N ALA A 348 0.94 4.11 -3.01
CA ALA A 348 0.62 2.76 -3.47
C ALA A 348 1.08 2.54 -4.92
N SER A 349 1.10 1.28 -5.37
CA SER A 349 1.69 0.94 -6.66
C SER A 349 0.76 1.16 -7.83
N ASP A 350 -0.54 1.07 -7.63
CA ASP A 350 -1.54 0.93 -8.70
C ASP A 350 -1.23 -0.25 -9.63
N TYR A 351 -0.72 -1.37 -9.07
CA TYR A 351 -0.28 -2.50 -9.88
C TYR A 351 -1.42 -3.05 -10.73
N ASN A 352 -1.37 -2.73 -12.03
CA ASN A 352 -2.36 -3.10 -13.03
C ASN A 352 -1.71 -3.21 -14.42
N PRO A 353 -2.36 -3.84 -15.42
CA PRO A 353 -1.73 -4.09 -16.72
C PRO A 353 -1.65 -2.86 -17.61
N GLY A 354 -2.36 -1.77 -17.30
CA GLY A 354 -2.56 -0.63 -18.21
C GLY A 354 -1.78 0.62 -17.89
N SER A 355 -1.66 0.95 -16.62
CA SER A 355 -1.08 2.21 -16.15
C SER A 355 0.10 2.05 -15.20
N SER A 356 0.29 0.87 -14.59
CA SER A 356 1.41 0.64 -13.67
C SER A 356 1.72 -0.86 -13.53
N PRO A 357 2.45 -1.47 -14.47
CA PRO A 357 2.70 -2.91 -14.48
C PRO A 357 3.82 -3.32 -13.51
N SER A 358 3.84 -2.78 -12.29
CA SER A 358 4.83 -3.07 -11.26
C SER A 358 4.26 -2.90 -9.85
N GLY A 359 4.35 -3.95 -9.03
CA GLY A 359 4.02 -3.94 -7.60
C GLY A 359 5.24 -3.73 -6.70
N ASP A 360 6.30 -3.05 -7.15
CA ASP A 360 7.51 -2.80 -6.38
C ASP A 360 7.36 -1.56 -5.50
N MET A 361 7.00 -1.74 -4.22
CA MET A 361 6.79 -0.65 -3.26
C MET A 361 8.07 0.15 -2.95
N ARG A 362 9.26 -0.43 -3.15
CA ARG A 362 10.51 0.32 -3.03
C ARG A 362 10.70 1.29 -4.21
N PHE A 363 10.31 0.88 -5.40
CA PHE A 363 10.28 1.79 -6.55
C PHE A 363 9.26 2.92 -6.34
N VAL A 364 8.08 2.60 -5.81
CA VAL A 364 7.06 3.60 -5.40
C VAL A 364 7.65 4.59 -4.39
N MET A 365 8.35 4.10 -3.36
CA MET A 365 9.05 4.94 -2.37
C MET A 365 10.08 5.86 -3.03
N ALA A 366 10.89 5.34 -3.97
CA ALA A 366 11.88 6.12 -4.70
C ALA A 366 11.24 7.22 -5.57
N LEU A 367 10.14 6.92 -6.27
CA LEU A 367 9.37 7.90 -7.02
C LEU A 367 8.79 8.99 -6.10
N GLY A 368 8.27 8.60 -4.93
CA GLY A 368 7.83 9.55 -3.90
C GLY A 368 8.94 10.54 -3.50
N CYS A 369 10.17 10.05 -3.33
CA CYS A 369 11.32 10.90 -3.03
C CYS A 369 11.71 11.77 -4.23
N ILE A 370 11.93 11.18 -5.40
CA ILE A 370 12.53 11.86 -6.56
C ILE A 370 11.53 12.81 -7.23
N GLN A 371 10.30 12.37 -7.45
CA GLN A 371 9.31 13.09 -8.22
C GLN A 371 8.38 13.95 -7.33
N MET A 372 7.99 13.42 -6.16
CA MET A 372 7.05 14.11 -5.27
C MET A 372 7.76 14.88 -4.15
N ARG A 373 9.10 14.84 -4.09
CA ARG A 373 9.96 15.57 -3.15
C ARG A 373 9.71 15.24 -1.68
N LEU A 374 9.30 14.01 -1.40
CA LEU A 374 9.25 13.51 -0.04
C LEU A 374 10.65 13.21 0.47
N THR A 375 10.90 13.45 1.77
CA THR A 375 12.10 12.90 2.41
C THR A 375 11.99 11.38 2.47
N PRO A 376 13.11 10.63 2.58
CA PRO A 376 13.05 9.20 2.74
C PRO A 376 12.19 8.73 3.92
N LEU A 377 12.18 9.49 5.03
CA LEU A 377 11.36 9.18 6.21
C LEU A 377 9.86 9.38 5.94
N GLN A 378 9.50 10.45 5.22
CA GLN A 378 8.13 10.69 4.78
C GLN A 378 7.64 9.60 3.83
N ALA A 379 8.45 9.25 2.83
CA ALA A 379 8.13 8.20 1.88
C ALA A 379 8.05 6.82 2.55
N PHE A 380 8.89 6.54 3.55
CA PHE A 380 8.83 5.31 4.35
C PHE A 380 7.49 5.19 5.09
N ASN A 381 7.07 6.22 5.83
CA ASN A 381 5.77 6.23 6.50
C ASN A 381 4.62 6.12 5.50
N ALA A 382 4.76 6.69 4.30
CA ALA A 382 3.74 6.64 3.25
C ALA A 382 3.54 5.23 2.67
N VAL A 383 4.60 4.41 2.53
CA VAL A 383 4.53 3.03 1.99
C VAL A 383 4.38 1.96 3.09
N THR A 384 4.29 2.34 4.35
CA THR A 384 4.13 1.45 5.48
C THR A 384 2.89 1.80 6.29
N LEU A 385 3.02 2.62 7.35
CA LEU A 385 1.95 2.92 8.29
C LEU A 385 0.74 3.60 7.63
N ASN A 386 0.95 4.61 6.77
CA ASN A 386 -0.15 5.34 6.15
C ASN A 386 -0.87 4.50 5.08
N SER A 387 -0.14 3.68 4.32
CA SER A 387 -0.78 2.68 3.44
C SER A 387 -1.55 1.64 4.24
N ALA A 388 -1.03 1.17 5.40
CA ALA A 388 -1.80 0.29 6.29
C ALA A 388 -3.08 0.99 6.81
N TYR A 389 -3.01 2.30 7.10
CA TYR A 389 -4.21 3.08 7.47
C TYR A 389 -5.21 3.15 6.32
N ALA A 390 -4.75 3.41 5.09
CA ALA A 390 -5.59 3.44 3.89
C ALA A 390 -6.25 2.08 3.55
N MET A 391 -5.75 0.99 4.16
CA MET A 391 -6.34 -0.36 4.11
C MET A 391 -7.19 -0.70 5.35
N GLY A 392 -7.29 0.19 6.34
CA GLY A 392 -8.01 -0.04 7.60
C GLY A 392 -7.32 -1.03 8.56
N ILE A 393 -6.04 -1.31 8.38
CA ILE A 393 -5.27 -2.30 9.15
C ILE A 393 -4.09 -1.72 9.92
N SER A 394 -4.01 -0.40 10.09
CA SER A 394 -2.89 0.21 10.81
C SER A 394 -2.77 -0.21 12.28
N GLY A 395 -3.84 -0.76 12.87
CA GLY A 395 -3.79 -1.43 14.17
C GLY A 395 -3.08 -2.80 14.15
N GLU A 396 -2.95 -3.41 12.98
CA GLU A 396 -2.42 -4.77 12.79
C GLU A 396 -1.07 -4.81 12.06
N ALA A 397 -0.82 -3.86 11.15
CA ALA A 397 0.35 -3.85 10.27
C ALA A 397 0.92 -2.44 10.05
N GLY A 398 1.99 -2.32 9.25
CA GLY A 398 2.57 -1.05 8.81
C GLY A 398 3.54 -0.39 9.79
N SER A 399 3.71 -0.92 11.01
CA SER A 399 4.73 -0.44 11.97
C SER A 399 5.16 -1.55 12.92
N ILE A 400 6.26 -1.31 13.62
CA ILE A 400 6.73 -2.15 14.75
C ILE A 400 6.05 -1.65 16.01
N ALA A 401 5.14 -2.46 16.55
CA ALA A 401 4.49 -2.21 17.83
C ALA A 401 4.07 -3.54 18.47
N ARG A 402 3.98 -3.56 19.81
CA ARG A 402 3.53 -4.74 20.53
C ARG A 402 2.10 -5.10 20.14
N GLY A 403 1.85 -6.38 19.89
CA GLY A 403 0.54 -6.91 19.47
C GLY A 403 0.29 -6.87 17.96
N LYS A 404 1.07 -6.13 17.15
CA LYS A 404 0.95 -6.13 15.69
C LYS A 404 1.54 -7.40 15.08
N LEU A 405 1.13 -7.67 13.83
CA LEU A 405 1.64 -8.78 13.04
C LEU A 405 3.15 -8.67 12.83
N ALA A 406 3.83 -9.78 12.96
CA ALA A 406 5.25 -9.88 12.66
C ALA A 406 5.47 -9.99 11.13
N ASN A 407 5.18 -8.89 10.44
CA ASN A 407 5.42 -8.70 9.01
C ASN A 407 6.65 -7.79 8.85
N LEU A 408 7.80 -8.39 8.56
CA LEU A 408 9.11 -7.76 8.67
C LEU A 408 9.97 -7.99 7.43
N ILE A 409 10.80 -7.01 7.11
CA ILE A 409 11.91 -7.13 6.16
C ILE A 409 13.21 -7.06 6.94
N VAL A 410 14.12 -8.00 6.70
CA VAL A 410 15.52 -7.97 7.12
C VAL A 410 16.35 -7.59 5.89
N THR A 411 17.14 -6.53 5.98
CA THR A 411 17.95 -6.06 4.85
C THR A 411 19.27 -6.81 4.72
N LYS A 412 19.84 -6.72 3.54
CA LYS A 412 21.27 -7.05 3.32
C LYS A 412 22.16 -5.99 3.99
N PRO A 413 23.44 -6.30 4.24
CA PRO A 413 24.43 -5.31 4.67
C PRO A 413 24.52 -4.12 3.72
N GLY A 414 24.80 -2.92 4.26
CA GLY A 414 24.91 -1.68 3.49
C GLY A 414 23.60 -0.87 3.35
N PHE A 415 22.52 -1.34 3.98
CA PHE A 415 21.25 -0.62 4.10
C PHE A 415 21.04 -0.17 5.55
N ASP A 416 21.94 0.67 6.06
CA ASP A 416 22.04 1.08 7.47
C ASP A 416 21.21 2.32 7.80
N THR A 417 20.53 2.89 6.78
CA THR A 417 19.63 4.04 6.90
C THR A 417 18.40 3.86 6.02
N LEU A 418 17.29 4.49 6.37
CA LEU A 418 16.08 4.50 5.53
C LEU A 418 16.33 5.21 4.19
N GLY A 419 17.23 6.21 4.18
CA GLY A 419 17.63 6.89 2.96
C GLY A 419 18.27 5.94 1.93
N SER A 420 19.07 4.98 2.37
CA SER A 420 19.71 4.01 1.46
C SER A 420 18.70 3.12 0.74
N ILE A 421 17.55 2.82 1.36
CA ILE A 421 16.49 2.00 0.77
C ILE A 421 15.87 2.68 -0.46
N ALA A 422 15.55 3.96 -0.35
CA ALA A 422 15.02 4.74 -1.47
C ALA A 422 16.10 5.08 -2.51
N TYR A 423 17.32 5.44 -2.05
CA TYR A 423 18.42 5.86 -2.92
C TYR A 423 18.92 4.73 -3.82
N LEU A 424 19.10 3.53 -3.25
CA LEU A 424 19.61 2.36 -3.97
C LEU A 424 18.46 1.51 -4.55
N TYR A 425 17.41 2.12 -5.05
CA TYR A 425 16.13 1.49 -5.41
C TYR A 425 16.21 0.28 -6.38
N GLN A 426 17.28 0.12 -7.13
CA GLN A 426 17.53 -1.03 -8.01
C GLN A 426 18.41 -2.12 -7.38
N THR A 427 19.16 -1.81 -6.30
CA THR A 427 20.07 -2.78 -5.67
C THR A 427 19.25 -3.76 -4.81
N PRO A 428 19.35 -5.08 -4.99
CA PRO A 428 18.64 -6.05 -4.15
C PRO A 428 18.96 -5.84 -2.67
N PHE A 429 17.98 -5.45 -1.86
CA PHE A 429 18.19 -5.05 -0.47
C PHE A 429 17.67 -6.06 0.56
N ILE A 430 16.79 -6.96 0.16
CA ILE A 430 16.15 -7.92 1.06
C ILE A 430 17.07 -9.13 1.24
N GLU A 431 17.32 -9.48 2.50
CA GLU A 431 17.98 -10.73 2.90
C GLU A 431 16.96 -11.78 3.33
N LYS A 432 15.98 -11.37 4.16
CA LYS A 432 14.90 -12.23 4.63
C LYS A 432 13.59 -11.45 4.69
N ILE A 433 12.50 -12.18 4.51
CA ILE A 433 11.14 -11.68 4.73
C ILE A 433 10.48 -12.58 5.78
N ILE A 434 9.84 -11.98 6.74
CA ILE A 434 9.05 -12.67 7.76
C ILE A 434 7.62 -12.16 7.63
N LEU A 435 6.66 -13.03 7.35
CA LEU A 435 5.25 -12.69 7.31
C LEU A 435 4.49 -13.58 8.31
N LYS A 436 3.67 -12.95 9.15
CA LYS A 436 2.97 -13.61 10.27
C LYS A 436 3.91 -14.49 11.09
N GLY A 437 5.11 -13.95 11.37
CA GLY A 437 6.13 -14.62 12.16
C GLY A 437 6.84 -15.80 11.48
N LYS A 438 6.57 -16.07 10.23
CA LYS A 438 7.17 -17.16 9.44
C LYS A 438 8.14 -16.61 8.41
N LEU A 439 9.30 -17.24 8.29
CA LEU A 439 10.25 -16.94 7.22
C LEU A 439 9.64 -17.37 5.88
N LEU A 440 9.71 -16.48 4.90
CA LEU A 440 9.20 -16.71 3.54
C LEU A 440 10.26 -17.41 2.67
#